data_c77f4fff2aec4ddd362ddbc70c2bdf80
#
_entry.id   c77f4fff2aec4ddd362ddbc70c2bdf80
#
_cell.length_a   1.000
_cell.length_b   1.000
_cell.length_c   1.000
_cell.angle_alpha   90.00
_cell.angle_beta   90.00
_cell.angle_gamma   90.00
#
_symmetry.space_group_name_H-M   'P 1'
#
loop_
_entity.id
_entity.type
_entity.pdbx_description
1 polymer ?
#
loop_
_entity_poly.entity_id
_entity_poly.type
_entity_poly.pdbx_seq_one_letter_code
_entity_poly.pdbx_strand_id
1 'polypeptide(L)' 'MKPIISFQEEKEQVLAIIADILSERKAAHIVPLHVLTTEIINRGVHQPQQALNELYAEGKIDWCRTLNDTAFTIRKIKSK' A
#
# COMPACT_ATOMS: atom_id res chain seq x y z
N MET A 1 28.21 6.68 -0.43
CA MET A 1 27.13 7.44 0.18
C MET A 1 25.79 6.90 -0.25
N LYS A 2 24.94 6.66 0.70
CA LYS A 2 23.61 6.14 0.36
C LYS A 2 22.76 7.23 -0.27
N PRO A 3 22.06 6.92 -1.33
CA PRO A 3 21.08 7.87 -1.86
C PRO A 3 19.96 8.05 -0.85
N ILE A 4 19.55 9.28 -0.68
CA ILE A 4 18.43 9.59 0.20
C ILE A 4 17.17 9.56 -0.65
N ILE A 5 16.31 8.61 -0.33
CA ILE A 5 15.02 8.50 -1.02
C ILE A 5 14.11 9.55 -0.42
N SER A 6 13.55 10.41 -1.25
CA SER A 6 12.64 11.43 -0.76
C SER A 6 11.35 10.78 -0.26
N PHE A 7 10.65 11.46 0.63
CA PHE A 7 9.38 10.94 1.13
C PHE A 7 8.37 10.74 0.01
N GLN A 8 8.40 11.60 -0.98
CA GLN A 8 7.52 11.46 -2.14
C GLN A 8 7.81 10.16 -2.90
N GLU A 9 9.08 9.85 -3.09
CA GLU A 9 9.46 8.60 -3.74
C GLU A 9 9.04 7.39 -2.92
N GLU A 10 9.15 7.47 -1.60
CA GLU A 10 8.72 6.40 -0.73
C GLU A 10 7.21 6.16 -0.84
N LYS A 11 6.43 7.25 -0.88
CA LYS A 11 4.99 7.12 -1.06
C LYS A 11 4.66 6.44 -2.38
N GLU A 12 5.34 6.83 -3.44
CA GLU A 12 5.12 6.23 -4.75
C GLU A 12 5.50 4.75 -4.75
N GLN A 13 6.60 4.42 -4.09
CA GLN A 13 7.02 3.04 -3.98
C GLN A 13 6.01 2.20 -3.22
N VAL A 14 5.51 2.70 -2.11
CA VAL A 14 4.51 1.99 -1.32
C VAL A 14 3.24 1.79 -2.13
N LEU A 15 2.79 2.83 -2.82
CA LEU A 15 1.59 2.73 -3.64
C LEU A 15 1.77 1.70 -4.76
N ALA A 16 2.95 1.70 -5.40
CA ALA A 16 3.25 0.73 -6.46
C ALA A 16 3.26 -0.70 -5.91
N ILE A 17 3.80 -0.90 -4.72
CA ILE A 17 3.81 -2.21 -4.09
C ILE A 17 2.38 -2.69 -3.82
N ILE A 18 1.54 -1.81 -3.29
CA ILE A 18 0.15 -2.16 -3.03
C ILE A 18 -0.55 -2.54 -4.33
N ALA A 19 -0.36 -1.73 -5.37
CA ALA A 19 -0.99 -1.99 -6.67
C ALA A 19 -0.51 -3.32 -7.25
N ASP A 20 0.77 -3.61 -7.11
CA ASP A 20 1.36 -4.83 -7.63
C ASP A 20 0.79 -6.07 -6.94
N ILE A 21 0.72 -6.04 -5.62
CA ILE A 21 0.18 -7.17 -4.86
C ILE A 21 -1.31 -7.35 -5.15
N LEU A 22 -2.07 -6.26 -5.23
CA LEU A 22 -3.49 -6.36 -5.56
C LEU A 22 -3.70 -6.94 -6.95
N SER A 23 -2.85 -6.56 -7.90
CA SER A 23 -2.92 -7.09 -9.25
C SER A 23 -2.66 -8.59 -9.27
N GLU A 24 -1.67 -9.05 -8.51
CA GLU A 24 -1.37 -10.47 -8.39
C GLU A 24 -2.54 -11.24 -7.82
N ARG A 25 -3.17 -10.70 -6.78
CA ARG A 25 -4.30 -11.37 -6.13
C ARG A 25 -5.52 -11.39 -7.01
N LYS A 26 -5.75 -10.31 -7.73
CA LYS A 26 -6.87 -10.26 -8.65
C LYS A 26 -6.71 -11.30 -9.76
N ALA A 27 -5.50 -11.44 -10.30
CA ALA A 27 -5.22 -12.42 -11.33
C ALA A 27 -5.41 -13.84 -10.81
N ALA A 28 -5.10 -14.08 -9.54
CA ALA A 28 -5.26 -15.38 -8.91
C ALA A 28 -6.64 -15.61 -8.33
N HIS A 29 -7.55 -14.66 -8.45
CA HIS A 29 -8.91 -14.71 -7.90
C HIS A 29 -8.93 -14.87 -6.39
N ILE A 30 -7.96 -14.26 -5.71
CA ILE A 30 -7.89 -14.29 -4.26
C ILE A 30 -8.66 -13.10 -3.69
N VAL A 31 -9.60 -13.40 -2.81
CA VAL A 31 -10.39 -12.35 -2.14
C VAL A 31 -10.27 -12.54 -0.63
N PRO A 32 -10.41 -11.47 0.16
CA PRO A 32 -10.57 -10.07 -0.25
C PRO A 32 -9.29 -9.47 -0.83
N LEU A 33 -9.45 -8.39 -1.59
CA LEU A 33 -8.30 -7.73 -2.22
C LEU A 33 -7.71 -6.70 -1.27
N HIS A 34 -6.89 -7.18 -0.35
CA HIS A 34 -6.22 -6.34 0.64
C HIS A 34 -4.73 -6.64 0.68
N VAL A 35 -3.95 -5.64 1.06
CA VAL A 35 -2.51 -5.79 1.26
C VAL A 35 -2.21 -5.49 2.72
N LEU A 36 -1.56 -6.40 3.39
CA LEU A 36 -1.19 -6.22 4.79
C LEU A 36 0.11 -5.43 4.91
N THR A 37 0.24 -4.69 6.02
CA THR A 37 1.45 -3.94 6.30
C THR A 37 2.68 -4.83 6.22
N THR A 38 2.58 -6.05 6.77
CA THR A 38 3.68 -7.01 6.77
C THR A 38 4.14 -7.33 5.34
N GLU A 39 3.20 -7.40 4.41
CA GLU A 39 3.54 -7.68 3.01
C GLU A 39 4.34 -6.53 2.38
N ILE A 40 3.99 -5.31 2.74
CA ILE A 40 4.73 -4.14 2.25
C ILE A 40 6.15 -4.15 2.80
N ILE A 41 6.29 -4.46 4.09
CA ILE A 41 7.61 -4.55 4.72
C ILE A 41 8.45 -5.62 4.02
N ASN A 42 7.86 -6.76 3.71
CA ASN A 42 8.56 -7.85 3.06
C ASN A 42 9.00 -7.52 1.64
N ARG A 43 8.41 -6.51 1.04
CA ARG A 43 8.81 -6.05 -0.30
C ARG A 43 9.93 -5.02 -0.27
N GLY A 44 10.44 -4.68 0.94
CA GLY A 44 11.61 -3.86 1.06
C GLY A 44 11.42 -2.49 1.69
N VAL A 45 10.20 -2.14 2.07
CA VAL A 45 9.93 -0.88 2.75
C VAL A 45 9.85 -1.16 4.25
N HIS A 46 10.87 -0.77 4.99
CA HIS A 46 10.97 -1.12 6.40
C HIS A 46 10.00 -0.39 7.30
N GLN A 47 9.69 0.86 6.97
CA GLN A 47 8.82 1.68 7.80
C GLN A 47 7.79 2.39 6.93
N PRO A 48 6.78 1.65 6.42
CA PRO A 48 5.82 2.24 5.51
C PRO A 48 4.74 3.09 6.18
N GLN A 49 4.72 3.11 7.51
CA GLN A 49 3.61 3.70 8.25
C GLN A 49 3.33 5.14 7.87
N GLN A 50 4.37 5.96 7.80
CA GLN A 50 4.18 7.38 7.49
C GLN A 50 3.69 7.57 6.05
N ALA A 51 4.27 6.82 5.12
CA ALA A 51 3.84 6.88 3.73
C ALA A 51 2.40 6.44 3.59
N LEU A 52 2.00 5.38 4.31
CA LEU A 52 0.63 4.89 4.27
C LEU A 52 -0.34 5.92 4.83
N ASN A 53 0.03 6.58 5.94
CA ASN A 53 -0.80 7.63 6.51
C ASN A 53 -1.02 8.78 5.54
N GLU A 54 0.05 9.19 4.85
CA GLU A 54 -0.05 10.27 3.88
C GLU A 54 -0.89 9.87 2.68
N LEU A 55 -0.70 8.66 2.18
CA LEU A 55 -1.48 8.18 1.05
C LEU A 55 -2.96 8.11 1.40
N TYR A 56 -3.28 7.70 2.62
CA TYR A 56 -4.65 7.69 3.07
C TYR A 56 -5.22 9.11 3.16
N ALA A 57 -4.44 10.04 3.71
CA ALA A 57 -4.85 11.44 3.82
C ALA A 57 -5.08 12.06 2.45
N GLU A 58 -4.32 11.62 1.45
CA GLU A 58 -4.48 12.11 0.07
C GLU A 58 -5.64 11.43 -0.65
N GLY A 59 -6.26 10.43 -0.03
CA GLY A 59 -7.39 9.74 -0.62
C GLY A 59 -7.01 8.70 -1.67
N LYS A 60 -5.76 8.27 -1.68
CA LYS A 60 -5.28 7.30 -2.69
C LYS A 60 -5.47 5.86 -2.25
N ILE A 61 -5.54 5.62 -0.95
CA ILE A 61 -5.75 4.28 -0.41
C ILE A 61 -6.78 4.32 0.69
N ASP A 62 -7.37 3.18 0.98
CA ASP A 62 -8.22 2.97 2.14
C ASP A 62 -7.56 1.92 3.02
N TRP A 63 -7.99 1.86 4.27
CA TRP A 63 -7.46 0.87 5.18
C TRP A 63 -8.56 0.33 6.07
N CYS A 64 -8.34 -0.88 6.58
CA CYS A 64 -9.21 -1.45 7.60
C CYS A 64 -8.34 -2.27 8.54
N ARG A 65 -8.80 -2.40 9.77
CA ARG A 65 -8.07 -3.15 10.76
C ARG A 65 -8.47 -4.62 10.70
N THR A 66 -7.47 -5.49 10.69
CA THR A 66 -7.68 -6.92 10.83
C THR A 66 -7.35 -7.33 12.26
N LEU A 67 -7.46 -8.60 12.57
CA LEU A 67 -7.18 -9.07 13.92
C LEU A 67 -5.75 -8.80 14.35
N ASN A 68 -4.79 -8.97 13.46
CA ASN A 68 -3.37 -8.89 13.80
C ASN A 68 -2.60 -7.86 13.00
N ASP A 69 -3.25 -7.13 12.11
CA ASP A 69 -2.53 -6.23 11.22
C ASP A 69 -3.50 -5.19 10.67
N THR A 70 -2.98 -4.34 9.81
CA THR A 70 -3.78 -3.37 9.08
C THR A 70 -3.74 -3.73 7.61
N ALA A 71 -4.88 -3.73 6.98
CA ALA A 71 -5.02 -4.07 5.56
C ALA A 71 -5.29 -2.82 4.75
N PHE A 72 -4.69 -2.75 3.57
CA PHE A 72 -4.80 -1.59 2.69
C PHE A 72 -5.29 -1.99 1.32
N THR A 73 -6.00 -1.08 0.68
CA THR A 73 -6.44 -1.27 -0.69
C THR A 73 -6.39 0.09 -1.38
N ILE A 74 -6.29 0.07 -2.70
CA ILE A 74 -6.27 1.32 -3.45
C ILE A 74 -7.71 1.81 -3.58
N ARG A 75 -7.91 3.08 -3.21
CA ARG A 75 -9.21 3.69 -3.35
C ARG A 75 -9.47 4.01 -4.81
N LYS A 76 -10.55 3.46 -5.31
CA LYS A 76 -10.97 3.77 -6.67
C LYS A 76 -11.83 5.02 -6.63
N ILE A 77 -11.39 6.03 -7.32
CA ILE A 77 -12.16 7.24 -7.47
C ILE A 77 -13.08 7.02 -8.64
N LYS A 78 -14.36 6.97 -8.37
CA LYS A 78 -15.31 6.85 -9.45
C LYS A 78 -15.48 8.19 -10.10
N SER A 79 -15.04 8.23 -11.33
CA SER A 79 -15.25 9.40 -12.18
C SER A 79 -16.68 9.37 -12.67
N LYS A 80 -17.30 10.46 -12.56
CA LYS A 80 -18.65 10.56 -13.08
C LYS A 80 -18.65 11.02 -14.51
#